data_3fd77a9a711029cb97e5ef6b3b40d4a1
#
_entry.id   3fd77a9a711029cb97e5ef6b3b40d4a1
#
_cell.length_a   1.000
_cell.length_b   1.000
_cell.length_c   1.000
_cell.angle_alpha   90.00
_cell.angle_beta   90.00
_cell.angle_gamma   90.00
#
_symmetry.space_group_name_H-M   'P 1'
#
loop_
_entity.id
_entity.type
_entity.pdbx_description
1 polymer ?
#
loop_
_entity_poly.entity_id
_entity_poly.type
_entity_poly.pdbx_seq_one_letter_code
_entity_poly.pdbx_strand_id
1 'polypeptide(L)'
;TAQPPFRYTTDTPFQDPTTDEEGSPTTSLTRLGRLAVKMKWIDDPTADGAQGAPLPTAEELLEKMRESFQLELEGADMRAVAGVLYELYYRSMVNSWPPYVFAEGVDIDFISKVKEQGLSGVEIEAATVRTYNTEYAAHLLGRVGAIENWDAYKDLDLDGDGTPDYEMDDTVGKEGAELA
;
A
#
# COMPACT_ATOMS: atom_id res chain seq x y z
N THR A 1 -3.75 6.86 14.69
CA THR A 1 -2.56 7.43 14.00
C THR A 1 -2.17 6.51 12.85
N ALA A 2 -2.17 7.05 11.62
CA ALA A 2 -1.74 6.30 10.46
C ALA A 2 -0.32 5.75 10.68
N GLN A 3 -0.13 4.45 10.53
CA GLN A 3 1.19 3.86 10.61
C GLN A 3 1.90 4.05 9.27
N PRO A 4 3.23 4.29 9.27
CA PRO A 4 3.99 4.36 8.03
C PRO A 4 3.76 3.08 7.21
N PRO A 5 3.45 3.18 5.91
CA PRO A 5 3.09 2.02 5.08
C PRO A 5 4.29 1.14 4.70
N PHE A 6 5.50 1.49 5.12
CA PHE A 6 6.69 0.71 4.85
C PHE A 6 7.48 0.36 6.11
N ARG A 7 8.16 -0.77 6.05
CA ARG A 7 9.14 -1.19 7.06
C ARG A 7 10.49 -1.37 6.37
N TYR A 8 11.51 -0.81 6.96
CA TYR A 8 12.89 -1.07 6.55
C TYR A 8 13.44 -2.24 7.36
N THR A 9 13.97 -3.25 6.65
CA THR A 9 14.71 -4.36 7.25
C THR A 9 16.14 -4.37 6.74
N THR A 10 17.06 -5.00 7.47
CA THR A 10 18.45 -5.11 7.06
C THR A 10 18.68 -6.14 5.95
N ASP A 11 17.67 -7.00 5.70
CA ASP A 11 17.76 -8.08 4.72
C ASP A 11 17.09 -7.67 3.40
N THR A 12 17.87 -7.49 2.36
CA THR A 12 17.40 -7.18 0.98
C THR A 12 16.19 -6.24 0.85
N PRO A 13 16.19 -5.06 1.50
CA PRO A 13 15.00 -4.19 1.53
C PRO A 13 14.65 -3.56 0.16
N PHE A 14 15.57 -3.60 -0.79
CA PHE A 14 15.42 -3.00 -2.11
C PHE A 14 15.25 -4.00 -3.25
N GLN A 15 15.58 -5.26 -3.01
CA GLN A 15 15.54 -6.33 -4.00
C GLN A 15 14.87 -7.57 -3.42
N ASP A 16 14.07 -8.24 -4.25
CA ASP A 16 13.51 -9.57 -3.96
C ASP A 16 14.20 -10.62 -4.83
N PRO A 17 14.60 -11.76 -4.30
CA PRO A 17 15.04 -12.89 -5.11
C PRO A 17 13.85 -13.42 -5.91
N THR A 18 14.02 -13.53 -7.20
CA THR A 18 13.02 -14.08 -8.12
C THR A 18 13.64 -15.14 -9.02
N THR A 19 12.83 -15.80 -9.83
CA THR A 19 13.28 -16.72 -10.86
C THR A 19 12.73 -16.23 -12.19
N ASP A 20 13.53 -16.26 -13.25
CA ASP A 20 13.07 -15.98 -14.62
C ASP A 20 12.21 -17.13 -15.18
N GLU A 21 11.70 -16.98 -16.40
CA GLU A 21 10.87 -17.97 -17.07
C GLU A 21 11.60 -19.29 -17.33
N GLU A 22 12.96 -19.28 -17.31
CA GLU A 22 13.82 -20.45 -17.51
C GLU A 22 14.21 -21.12 -16.18
N GLY A 23 13.74 -20.59 -15.03
CA GLY A 23 14.02 -21.10 -13.70
C GLY A 23 15.36 -20.69 -13.11
N SER A 24 16.04 -19.71 -13.74
CA SER A 24 17.31 -19.17 -13.23
C SER A 24 17.07 -18.13 -12.15
N PRO A 25 17.91 -18.10 -11.08
CA PRO A 25 17.79 -17.08 -10.04
C PRO A 25 18.02 -15.67 -10.62
N THR A 26 17.10 -14.79 -10.36
CA THR A 26 17.21 -13.37 -10.71
C THR A 26 16.80 -12.51 -9.53
N THR A 27 16.96 -11.22 -9.64
CA THR A 27 16.53 -10.25 -8.62
C THR A 27 15.66 -9.17 -9.25
N SER A 28 14.56 -8.85 -8.60
CA SER A 28 13.69 -7.74 -8.98
C SER A 28 13.72 -6.66 -7.90
N LEU A 29 13.39 -5.42 -8.29
CA LEU A 29 13.24 -4.34 -7.31
C LEU A 29 11.94 -4.51 -6.53
N THR A 30 12.04 -4.43 -5.22
CA THR A 30 10.87 -4.30 -4.33
C THR A 30 10.11 -3.01 -4.63
N ARG A 31 8.93 -2.86 -4.04
CA ARG A 31 8.16 -1.62 -4.10
C ARG A 31 8.99 -0.41 -3.64
N LEU A 32 9.71 -0.55 -2.53
CA LEU A 32 10.62 0.48 -2.01
C LEU A 32 11.79 0.72 -2.97
N GLY A 33 12.39 -0.34 -3.51
CA GLY A 33 13.48 -0.25 -4.47
C GLY A 33 13.10 0.55 -5.72
N ARG A 34 11.96 0.24 -6.33
CA ARG A 34 11.46 0.98 -7.52
C ARG A 34 11.28 2.46 -7.25
N LEU A 35 10.70 2.83 -6.11
CA LEU A 35 10.55 4.23 -5.76
C LEU A 35 11.90 4.89 -5.46
N ALA A 36 12.79 4.24 -4.72
CA ALA A 36 14.09 4.77 -4.37
C ALA A 36 14.96 5.06 -5.61
N VAL A 37 14.95 4.18 -6.59
CA VAL A 37 15.61 4.42 -7.89
C VAL A 37 14.94 5.58 -8.64
N LYS A 38 13.60 5.61 -8.70
CA LYS A 38 12.86 6.69 -9.37
C LYS A 38 13.13 8.06 -8.77
N MET A 39 13.23 8.13 -7.45
CA MET A 39 13.54 9.34 -6.70
C MET A 39 15.04 9.66 -6.66
N LYS A 40 15.88 8.80 -7.25
CA LYS A 40 17.35 8.92 -7.23
C LYS A 40 17.95 8.92 -5.80
N TRP A 41 17.31 8.20 -4.91
CA TRP A 41 17.86 7.97 -3.56
C TRP A 41 18.94 6.90 -3.56
N ILE A 42 18.84 5.95 -4.49
CA ILE A 42 19.82 4.92 -4.76
C ILE A 42 20.04 4.81 -6.28
N ASP A 43 21.19 4.31 -6.68
CA ASP A 43 21.40 3.83 -8.04
C ASP A 43 20.65 2.50 -8.22
N ASP A 44 20.30 2.17 -9.46
CA ASP A 44 19.61 0.91 -9.74
C ASP A 44 20.53 -0.28 -9.45
N PRO A 45 20.26 -1.06 -8.38
CA PRO A 45 21.12 -2.18 -8.02
C PRO A 45 20.99 -3.38 -8.97
N THR A 46 20.01 -3.35 -9.90
CA THR A 46 19.82 -4.38 -10.92
C THR A 46 20.49 -4.03 -12.24
N ALA A 47 21.03 -2.81 -12.39
CA ALA A 47 21.72 -2.39 -13.58
C ALA A 47 23.06 -3.15 -13.77
N ASP A 48 23.45 -3.35 -15.02
CA ASP A 48 24.73 -3.98 -15.35
C ASP A 48 25.91 -3.24 -14.71
N GLY A 49 26.70 -3.93 -13.92
CA GLY A 49 27.85 -3.38 -13.20
C GLY A 49 27.56 -2.73 -11.84
N ALA A 50 26.31 -2.67 -11.40
CA ALA A 50 25.93 -2.11 -10.11
C ALA A 50 26.12 -3.05 -8.92
N GLN A 51 26.59 -4.28 -9.14
CA GLN A 51 26.75 -5.29 -8.10
C GLN A 51 27.72 -4.82 -7.00
N GLY A 52 27.21 -4.77 -5.77
CA GLY A 52 27.99 -4.41 -4.59
C GLY A 52 28.00 -2.92 -4.24
N ALA A 53 27.20 -2.08 -4.90
CA ALA A 53 27.02 -0.70 -4.46
C ALA A 53 26.39 -0.68 -3.05
N PRO A 54 26.90 0.13 -2.11
CA PRO A 54 26.35 0.19 -0.77
C PRO A 54 24.94 0.77 -0.79
N LEU A 55 24.00 0.05 -0.21
CA LEU A 55 22.63 0.53 -0.03
C LEU A 55 22.53 1.38 1.25
N PRO A 56 21.69 2.41 1.27
CA PRO A 56 21.55 3.26 2.44
C PRO A 56 20.93 2.50 3.61
N THR A 57 21.29 2.89 4.81
CA THR A 57 20.64 2.46 6.04
C THR A 57 19.20 3.02 6.11
N ALA A 58 18.38 2.53 7.06
CA ALA A 58 17.05 3.05 7.29
C ALA A 58 17.05 4.54 7.66
N GLU A 59 18.04 4.98 8.43
CA GLU A 59 18.18 6.37 8.84
C GLU A 59 18.57 7.26 7.67
N GLU A 60 19.56 6.85 6.88
CA GLU A 60 19.96 7.57 5.66
C GLU A 60 18.83 7.65 4.63
N LEU A 61 18.01 6.60 4.50
CA LEU A 61 16.87 6.62 3.62
C LEU A 61 15.79 7.60 4.10
N LEU A 62 15.51 7.62 5.40
CA LEU A 62 14.56 8.59 5.97
C LEU A 62 15.05 10.03 5.79
N GLU A 63 16.37 10.29 5.92
CA GLU A 63 16.94 11.61 5.66
C GLU A 63 16.78 12.00 4.18
N LYS A 64 17.05 11.09 3.25
CA LYS A 64 16.80 11.32 1.82
C LYS A 64 15.33 11.61 1.51
N MET A 65 14.39 10.93 2.20
CA MET A 65 12.96 11.22 2.11
C MET A 65 12.66 12.63 2.66
N ARG A 66 13.22 12.97 3.83
CA ARG A 66 13.05 14.28 4.45
C ARG A 66 13.46 15.40 3.52
N GLU A 67 14.63 15.27 2.91
CA GLU A 67 15.15 16.26 1.94
C GLU A 67 14.29 16.32 0.68
N SER A 68 13.96 15.17 0.09
CA SER A 68 13.19 15.09 -1.17
C SER A 68 11.77 15.62 -1.02
N PHE A 69 11.16 15.39 0.12
CA PHE A 69 9.79 15.85 0.42
C PHE A 69 9.76 17.22 1.12
N GLN A 70 10.93 17.82 1.37
CA GLN A 70 11.09 19.13 2.02
C GLN A 70 10.37 19.19 3.39
N LEU A 71 10.56 18.14 4.20
CA LEU A 71 9.90 18.04 5.50
C LEU A 71 10.69 18.80 6.58
N GLU A 72 10.04 19.75 7.23
CA GLU A 72 10.59 20.49 8.38
C GLU A 72 10.22 19.83 9.73
N LEU A 73 9.82 18.56 9.68
CA LEU A 73 9.44 17.77 10.83
C LEU A 73 10.59 16.89 11.31
N GLU A 74 10.49 16.43 12.55
CA GLU A 74 11.48 15.54 13.17
C GLU A 74 10.83 14.31 13.83
N GLY A 75 11.63 13.30 14.11
CA GLY A 75 11.23 12.13 14.89
C GLY A 75 10.05 11.35 14.30
N ALA A 76 9.09 11.01 15.17
CA ALA A 76 7.95 10.18 14.81
C ALA A 76 7.00 10.84 13.79
N ASP A 77 6.82 12.16 13.91
CA ASP A 77 5.94 12.91 13.00
C ASP A 77 6.52 12.96 11.58
N MET A 78 7.82 13.22 11.47
CA MET A 78 8.52 13.17 10.17
C MET A 78 8.39 11.79 9.54
N ARG A 79 8.61 10.72 10.31
CA ARG A 79 8.50 9.35 9.81
C ARG A 79 7.07 9.03 9.33
N ALA A 80 6.04 9.47 10.07
CA ALA A 80 4.65 9.25 9.69
C ALA A 80 4.30 9.95 8.37
N VAL A 81 4.69 11.22 8.25
CA VAL A 81 4.44 12.01 7.02
C VAL A 81 5.25 11.46 5.84
N ALA A 82 6.52 11.11 6.04
CA ALA A 82 7.34 10.48 5.01
C ALA A 82 6.72 9.17 4.50
N GLY A 83 6.15 8.36 5.40
CA GLY A 83 5.46 7.12 5.04
C GLY A 83 4.21 7.34 4.20
N VAL A 84 3.40 8.36 4.53
CA VAL A 84 2.22 8.72 3.72
C VAL A 84 2.64 9.22 2.34
N LEU A 85 3.64 10.12 2.28
CA LEU A 85 4.15 10.64 1.01
C LEU A 85 4.78 9.53 0.15
N TYR A 86 5.51 8.61 0.78
CA TYR A 86 6.01 7.41 0.08
C TYR A 86 4.87 6.66 -0.62
N GLU A 87 3.78 6.41 0.08
CA GLU A 87 2.62 5.70 -0.48
C GLU A 87 1.99 6.47 -1.64
N LEU A 88 1.76 7.76 -1.47
CA LEU A 88 1.18 8.62 -2.51
C LEU A 88 2.06 8.69 -3.76
N TYR A 89 3.37 8.90 -3.59
CA TYR A 89 4.32 8.92 -4.71
C TYR A 89 4.40 7.57 -5.42
N TYR A 90 4.43 6.48 -4.66
CA TYR A 90 4.44 5.15 -5.26
C TYR A 90 3.17 4.88 -6.07
N ARG A 91 1.99 5.20 -5.52
CA ARG A 91 0.70 5.07 -6.22
C ARG A 91 0.66 5.89 -7.50
N SER A 92 1.13 7.11 -7.47
CA SER A 92 1.22 7.96 -8.66
C SER A 92 2.16 7.37 -9.74
N MET A 93 3.23 6.71 -9.31
CA MET A 93 4.20 6.08 -10.22
C MET A 93 3.62 4.85 -10.93
N VAL A 94 2.84 4.03 -10.24
CA VAL A 94 2.22 2.82 -10.79
C VAL A 94 0.81 3.06 -11.34
N ASN A 95 0.36 4.31 -11.35
CA ASN A 95 -0.97 4.70 -11.81
C ASN A 95 -2.10 3.94 -11.10
N SER A 96 -1.99 3.83 -9.77
CA SER A 96 -2.97 3.16 -8.93
C SER A 96 -4.22 4.03 -8.76
N TRP A 97 -5.36 3.52 -9.17
CA TRP A 97 -6.65 4.22 -9.16
C TRP A 97 -7.34 4.26 -7.79
N PRO A 98 -7.31 3.18 -6.97
CA PRO A 98 -7.99 3.22 -5.68
C PRO A 98 -7.46 4.34 -4.80
N PRO A 99 -8.33 5.08 -4.09
CA PRO A 99 -7.90 6.10 -3.14
C PRO A 99 -6.98 5.53 -2.06
N TYR A 100 -6.10 6.35 -1.53
CA TYR A 100 -5.31 5.96 -0.37
C TYR A 100 -6.12 6.20 0.90
N VAL A 101 -6.51 5.12 1.57
CA VAL A 101 -7.20 5.20 2.85
C VAL A 101 -6.21 5.65 3.92
N PHE A 102 -6.32 6.90 4.32
CA PHE A 102 -5.42 7.53 5.30
C PHE A 102 -5.78 7.13 6.74
N ALA A 103 -7.07 7.08 7.05
CA ALA A 103 -7.57 6.71 8.36
C ALA A 103 -8.96 6.11 8.26
N GLU A 104 -9.23 5.11 9.09
CA GLU A 104 -10.53 4.44 9.20
C GLU A 104 -11.09 4.59 10.61
N GLY A 105 -12.42 4.47 10.76
CA GLY A 105 -13.08 4.51 12.04
C GLY A 105 -12.92 5.81 12.81
N VAL A 106 -12.77 6.92 12.09
CA VAL A 106 -12.58 8.26 12.65
C VAL A 106 -13.88 8.80 13.26
N ASP A 107 -13.74 9.56 14.35
CA ASP A 107 -14.87 10.18 15.02
C ASP A 107 -15.38 11.45 14.30
N ILE A 108 -16.56 11.88 14.71
CA ILE A 108 -17.22 13.05 14.09
C ILE A 108 -16.43 14.36 14.31
N ASP A 109 -15.69 14.47 15.39
CA ASP A 109 -14.88 15.65 15.69
C ASP A 109 -13.69 15.74 14.73
N PHE A 110 -13.06 14.60 14.43
CA PHE A 110 -12.01 14.53 13.41
C PHE A 110 -12.56 14.86 12.02
N ILE A 111 -13.70 14.28 11.65
CA ILE A 111 -14.39 14.55 10.38
C ILE A 111 -14.68 16.05 10.22
N SER A 112 -15.20 16.68 11.27
CA SER A 112 -15.52 18.10 11.26
C SER A 112 -14.28 18.96 11.03
N LYS A 113 -13.18 18.65 11.72
CA LYS A 113 -11.90 19.37 11.53
C LYS A 113 -11.34 19.25 10.13
N VAL A 114 -11.40 18.05 9.53
CA VAL A 114 -10.93 17.83 8.16
C VAL A 114 -11.79 18.63 7.17
N LYS A 115 -13.11 18.64 7.34
CA LYS A 115 -14.03 19.41 6.50
C LYS A 115 -13.83 20.91 6.63
N GLU A 116 -13.62 21.41 7.86
CA GLU A 116 -13.36 22.82 8.12
C GLU A 116 -12.06 23.31 7.45
N GLN A 117 -11.06 22.45 7.36
CA GLN A 117 -9.79 22.78 6.70
C GLN A 117 -9.89 22.83 5.17
N GLY A 118 -10.92 22.24 4.58
CA GLY A 118 -11.15 22.26 3.13
C GLY A 118 -9.98 21.69 2.32
N LEU A 119 -9.37 20.61 2.78
CA LEU A 119 -8.19 20.01 2.16
C LEU A 119 -8.53 19.44 0.78
N SER A 120 -7.90 19.97 -0.24
CA SER A 120 -8.09 19.50 -1.61
C SER A 120 -7.55 18.07 -1.77
N GLY A 121 -8.36 17.20 -2.40
CA GLY A 121 -7.98 15.81 -2.63
C GLY A 121 -8.18 14.89 -1.42
N VAL A 122 -8.81 15.38 -0.35
CA VAL A 122 -9.22 14.56 0.80
C VAL A 122 -10.72 14.37 0.75
N GLU A 123 -11.14 13.12 0.67
CA GLU A 123 -12.54 12.70 0.68
C GLU A 123 -12.88 11.96 1.97
N ILE A 124 -14.14 12.05 2.38
CA ILE A 124 -14.66 11.37 3.55
C ILE A 124 -15.83 10.55 3.10
N GLU A 125 -15.68 9.24 3.20
CA GLU A 125 -16.68 8.26 2.83
C GLU A 125 -17.26 7.57 4.05
N ALA A 126 -18.54 7.23 3.97
CA ALA A 126 -19.18 6.38 4.96
C ALA A 126 -18.95 4.92 4.54
N ALA A 127 -18.22 4.18 5.36
CA ALA A 127 -17.98 2.77 5.12
C ALA A 127 -18.82 1.90 6.05
N THR A 128 -19.28 0.78 5.52
CA THR A 128 -19.94 -0.27 6.31
C THR A 128 -18.87 -1.20 6.87
N VAL A 129 -18.82 -1.30 8.19
CA VAL A 129 -17.92 -2.24 8.87
C VAL A 129 -18.69 -3.47 9.32
N ARG A 130 -18.24 -4.65 8.86
CA ARG A 130 -18.80 -5.91 9.29
C ARG A 130 -18.27 -6.28 10.68
N THR A 131 -19.17 -6.43 11.63
CA THR A 131 -18.82 -6.82 13.00
C THR A 131 -19.36 -8.21 13.31
N TYR A 132 -18.48 -9.10 13.73
CA TYR A 132 -18.85 -10.44 14.18
C TYR A 132 -19.10 -10.44 15.68
N ASN A 133 -20.33 -10.74 16.08
CA ASN A 133 -20.74 -10.76 17.49
C ASN A 133 -20.44 -12.10 18.19
N THR A 134 -19.47 -12.86 17.69
CA THR A 134 -19.07 -14.15 18.24
C THR A 134 -17.57 -14.36 18.12
N GLU A 135 -16.98 -14.97 19.12
CA GLU A 135 -15.59 -15.44 19.11
C GLU A 135 -15.47 -16.89 18.61
N TYR A 136 -16.60 -17.54 18.35
CA TYR A 136 -16.67 -18.95 17.97
C TYR A 136 -16.97 -19.12 16.48
N ALA A 137 -16.61 -20.29 15.98
CA ALA A 137 -16.92 -20.73 14.61
C ALA A 137 -16.33 -19.84 13.49
N ALA A 138 -15.20 -19.17 13.72
CA ALA A 138 -14.51 -18.35 12.72
C ALA A 138 -14.28 -19.09 11.39
N HIS A 139 -14.00 -20.39 11.46
CA HIS A 139 -13.82 -21.26 10.28
C HIS A 139 -15.10 -21.54 9.48
N LEU A 140 -16.27 -21.35 10.10
CA LEU A 140 -17.57 -21.45 9.43
C LEU A 140 -18.02 -20.12 8.86
N LEU A 141 -17.76 -19.05 9.60
CA LEU A 141 -18.06 -17.67 9.17
C LEU A 141 -17.17 -17.29 7.97
N GLY A 142 -15.89 -17.63 8.06
CA GLY A 142 -14.94 -17.26 7.03
C GLY A 142 -14.38 -15.85 7.20
N ARG A 143 -13.86 -15.31 6.13
CA ARG A 143 -13.31 -13.94 6.09
C ARG A 143 -13.67 -13.21 4.81
N VAL A 144 -13.69 -11.91 4.89
CA VAL A 144 -13.72 -11.00 3.74
C VAL A 144 -12.33 -10.45 3.46
N GLY A 145 -12.09 -10.03 2.24
CA GLY A 145 -10.83 -9.42 1.84
C GLY A 145 -10.99 -8.60 0.57
N ALA A 146 -10.04 -7.71 0.31
CA ALA A 146 -10.01 -6.93 -0.91
C ALA A 146 -9.92 -7.80 -2.17
N ILE A 147 -10.37 -7.29 -3.30
CA ILE A 147 -10.16 -7.88 -4.61
C ILE A 147 -8.67 -7.78 -4.93
N GLU A 148 -8.02 -8.94 -5.17
CA GLU A 148 -6.55 -9.03 -5.16
C GLU A 148 -5.90 -8.54 -6.45
N ASN A 149 -6.59 -8.70 -7.57
CA ASN A 149 -6.07 -8.37 -8.88
C ASN A 149 -7.19 -8.19 -9.90
N TRP A 150 -6.80 -7.73 -11.10
CA TRP A 150 -7.73 -7.43 -12.18
C TRP A 150 -8.48 -8.65 -12.74
N ASP A 151 -7.88 -9.83 -12.71
CA ASP A 151 -8.54 -11.04 -13.20
C ASP A 151 -9.61 -11.50 -12.21
N ALA A 152 -9.29 -11.49 -10.90
CA ALA A 152 -10.28 -11.76 -9.85
C ALA A 152 -11.44 -10.76 -9.87
N TYR A 153 -11.20 -9.49 -10.24
CA TYR A 153 -12.24 -8.49 -10.42
C TYR A 153 -13.21 -8.83 -11.56
N LYS A 154 -12.69 -9.26 -12.71
CA LYS A 154 -13.51 -9.63 -13.86
C LYS A 154 -14.39 -10.86 -13.61
N ASP A 155 -13.93 -11.76 -12.74
CA ASP A 155 -14.68 -12.96 -12.38
C ASP A 155 -15.86 -12.68 -11.43
N LEU A 156 -16.03 -11.43 -10.99
CA LEU A 156 -17.14 -10.97 -10.12
C LEU A 156 -18.36 -10.45 -10.87
N ASP A 157 -18.52 -10.82 -12.11
CA ASP A 157 -19.75 -10.67 -12.89
C ASP A 157 -20.72 -11.81 -12.52
N LEU A 158 -21.54 -11.60 -11.50
CA LEU A 158 -22.39 -12.64 -10.92
C LEU A 158 -23.69 -12.84 -11.72
N ASP A 159 -24.15 -11.83 -12.43
CA ASP A 159 -25.37 -11.89 -13.24
C ASP A 159 -25.11 -12.18 -14.73
N GLY A 160 -23.84 -12.15 -15.16
CA GLY A 160 -23.40 -12.51 -16.50
C GLY A 160 -23.71 -11.44 -17.55
N ASP A 161 -23.85 -10.19 -17.15
CA ASP A 161 -24.15 -9.07 -18.06
C ASP A 161 -22.89 -8.51 -18.75
N GLY A 162 -21.70 -8.98 -18.38
CA GLY A 162 -20.40 -8.60 -18.91
C GLY A 162 -19.74 -7.46 -18.15
N THR A 163 -20.33 -7.01 -17.05
CA THR A 163 -19.75 -6.01 -16.14
C THR A 163 -19.64 -6.57 -14.72
N PRO A 164 -18.52 -6.38 -14.01
CA PRO A 164 -18.45 -6.81 -12.62
C PRO A 164 -19.44 -6.10 -11.72
N ASP A 165 -20.08 -6.85 -10.81
CA ASP A 165 -21.07 -6.36 -9.83
C ASP A 165 -20.47 -5.60 -8.65
N TYR A 166 -19.16 -5.53 -8.56
CA TYR A 166 -18.39 -4.90 -7.49
C TYR A 166 -17.52 -3.79 -8.03
N GLU A 167 -17.08 -2.89 -7.16
CA GLU A 167 -16.02 -1.96 -7.47
C GLU A 167 -14.64 -2.57 -7.11
N MET A 168 -13.56 -2.09 -7.74
CA MET A 168 -12.22 -2.69 -7.58
C MET A 168 -11.66 -2.58 -6.14
N ASP A 169 -12.16 -1.65 -5.35
CA ASP A 169 -11.80 -1.41 -3.95
C ASP A 169 -12.78 -2.03 -2.94
N ASP A 170 -13.80 -2.74 -3.43
CA ASP A 170 -14.71 -3.50 -2.57
C ASP A 170 -14.03 -4.67 -1.86
N THR A 171 -14.67 -5.12 -0.79
CA THR A 171 -14.31 -6.36 -0.10
C THR A 171 -15.30 -7.47 -0.41
N VAL A 172 -14.76 -8.62 -0.75
CA VAL A 172 -15.52 -9.82 -1.10
C VAL A 172 -15.25 -10.95 -0.13
N GLY A 173 -16.18 -11.87 -0.02
CA GLY A 173 -15.99 -13.10 0.74
C GLY A 173 -14.86 -13.94 0.16
N LYS A 174 -13.97 -14.42 1.02
CA LYS A 174 -12.82 -15.25 0.62
C LYS A 174 -12.96 -16.71 1.07
N GLU A 175 -13.68 -16.94 2.14
CA GLU A 175 -13.84 -18.26 2.76
C GLU A 175 -15.16 -18.36 3.53
N GLY A 176 -15.61 -19.59 3.79
CA GLY A 176 -16.74 -19.89 4.65
C GLY A 176 -18.08 -19.33 4.15
N ALA A 177 -18.94 -18.95 5.07
CA ALA A 177 -20.25 -18.36 4.75
C ALA A 177 -20.15 -16.98 4.06
N GLU A 178 -19.00 -16.33 4.14
CA GLU A 178 -18.75 -15.06 3.46
C GLU A 178 -18.49 -15.24 1.95
N LEU A 179 -18.07 -16.43 1.53
CA LEU A 179 -17.85 -16.77 0.11
C LEU A 179 -19.13 -17.29 -0.57
N ALA A 180 -20.15 -17.66 0.20
CA ALA A 180 -21.37 -18.34 -0.31
C ALA A 180 -22.39 -17.32 -0.96
#